data_3bdacd19d9ab888b1883736a6c1c14e6
#
_entry.id   3bdacd19d9ab888b1883736a6c1c14e6
#
_cell.length_a   1.000
_cell.length_b   1.000
_cell.length_c   1.000
_cell.angle_alpha   90.00
_cell.angle_beta   90.00
_cell.angle_gamma   90.00
#
_symmetry.space_group_name_H-M   'P 1'
#
loop_
_entity.id
_entity.type
_entity.pdbx_description
1 polymer ?
#
loop_
_entity_poly.entity_id
_entity_poly.type
_entity_poly.pdbx_seq_one_letter_code
_entity_poly.pdbx_strand_id
1 'polypeptide(L)'
;GANIGTITLACANAVGIKGKIISFEPHPKIFQYLKGNIDLNNQKNIEIHNLALSNKNGFSYFSDVVSDGQNKILKNTHGIKIVTKRLDDFNLFEHPISLLKIDVEGFELFVFQGGEKTLKIINCIFFECVERLYKNYEYSFSNLFDFLIENNFKIFKYYENTIQQIFKSSKLLPSQNLLAIKDIDDFLKRTNYVLAS
;
A
#
# COMPACT_ATOMS: atom_id res chain seq x y z
N GLY A 1 -1.24 3.25 -5.16
CA GLY A 1 -1.24 2.35 -6.30
C GLY A 1 0.13 2.11 -6.91
N ALA A 2 0.17 1.26 -7.92
CA ALA A 2 1.45 0.98 -8.60
C ALA A 2 1.88 2.13 -9.52
N ASN A 3 0.94 2.97 -9.92
CA ASN A 3 1.18 4.07 -10.84
C ASN A 3 1.91 3.56 -12.11
N ILE A 4 2.83 4.29 -12.67
CA ILE A 4 3.63 3.91 -13.85
C ILE A 4 4.68 2.83 -13.56
N GLY A 5 4.82 2.35 -12.31
CA GLY A 5 5.65 1.20 -11.94
C GLY A 5 7.03 1.51 -11.39
N THR A 6 7.34 2.75 -11.02
CA THR A 6 8.66 3.12 -10.49
C THR A 6 9.05 2.26 -9.27
N ILE A 7 8.17 2.19 -8.28
CA ILE A 7 8.43 1.36 -7.08
C ILE A 7 8.34 -0.14 -7.41
N THR A 8 7.40 -0.54 -8.28
CA THR A 8 7.26 -1.93 -8.74
C THR A 8 8.57 -2.46 -9.33
N LEU A 9 9.19 -1.71 -10.24
CA LEU A 9 10.45 -2.09 -10.88
C LEU A 9 11.63 -2.09 -9.89
N ALA A 10 11.70 -1.09 -9.01
CA ALA A 10 12.72 -1.05 -7.96
C ALA A 10 12.64 -2.27 -7.03
N CYS A 11 11.42 -2.62 -6.59
CA CYS A 11 11.19 -3.80 -5.76
C CYS A 11 11.51 -5.10 -6.52
N ALA A 12 11.14 -5.21 -7.81
CA ALA A 12 11.43 -6.40 -8.62
C ALA A 12 12.93 -6.66 -8.76
N ASN A 13 13.71 -5.60 -8.95
CA ASN A 13 15.16 -5.69 -8.96
C ASN A 13 15.73 -6.09 -7.59
N ALA A 14 15.21 -5.53 -6.51
CA ALA A 14 15.68 -5.81 -5.15
C ALA A 14 15.41 -7.26 -4.71
N VAL A 15 14.24 -7.83 -5.01
CA VAL A 15 13.90 -9.22 -4.65
C VAL A 15 14.56 -10.25 -5.58
N GLY A 16 15.00 -9.84 -6.76
CA GLY A 16 15.65 -10.70 -7.74
C GLY A 16 14.70 -11.74 -8.34
N ILE A 17 15.25 -12.64 -9.16
CA ILE A 17 14.48 -13.61 -9.95
C ILE A 17 13.69 -14.62 -9.11
N LYS A 18 14.08 -14.85 -7.86
CA LYS A 18 13.40 -15.79 -6.94
C LYS A 18 12.24 -15.13 -6.19
N GLY A 19 12.20 -13.80 -6.15
CA GLY A 19 11.12 -13.06 -5.53
C GLY A 19 10.00 -12.77 -6.52
N LYS A 20 8.82 -12.43 -6.00
CA LYS A 20 7.65 -12.06 -6.80
C LYS A 20 7.11 -10.71 -6.36
N ILE A 21 6.72 -9.89 -7.31
CA ILE A 21 5.99 -8.63 -7.08
C ILE A 21 4.58 -8.77 -7.63
N ILE A 22 3.61 -8.32 -6.86
CA ILE A 22 2.22 -8.21 -7.29
C ILE A 22 1.81 -6.75 -7.16
N SER A 23 1.34 -6.16 -8.23
CA SER A 23 1.04 -4.73 -8.30
C SER A 23 -0.36 -4.47 -8.81
N PHE A 24 -1.00 -3.44 -8.24
CA PHE A 24 -2.38 -3.06 -8.52
C PHE A 24 -2.42 -1.59 -8.97
N GLU A 25 -2.99 -1.34 -10.14
CA GLU A 25 -3.20 0.01 -10.68
C GLU A 25 -4.59 0.10 -11.28
N PRO A 26 -5.50 0.89 -10.68
CA PRO A 26 -6.89 0.95 -11.12
C PRO A 26 -7.09 1.76 -12.40
N HIS A 27 -6.30 2.81 -12.64
CA HIS A 27 -6.50 3.69 -13.78
C HIS A 27 -6.09 3.00 -15.09
N PRO A 28 -6.99 2.79 -16.06
CA PRO A 28 -6.71 1.96 -17.24
C PRO A 28 -5.55 2.51 -18.10
N LYS A 29 -5.47 3.83 -18.27
CA LYS A 29 -4.37 4.46 -19.03
C LYS A 29 -3.03 4.33 -18.30
N ILE A 30 -3.00 4.58 -17.00
CA ILE A 30 -1.76 4.48 -16.18
C ILE A 30 -1.30 3.01 -16.12
N PHE A 31 -2.26 2.06 -16.06
CA PHE A 31 -1.96 0.63 -16.13
C PHE A 31 -1.24 0.24 -17.44
N GLN A 32 -1.59 0.86 -18.59
CA GLN A 32 -0.85 0.60 -19.83
C GLN A 32 0.59 1.12 -19.76
N TYR A 33 0.83 2.24 -19.09
CA TYR A 33 2.20 2.74 -18.87
C TYR A 33 2.97 1.81 -17.92
N LEU A 34 2.34 1.34 -16.83
CA LEU A 34 2.92 0.33 -15.94
C LEU A 34 3.36 -0.91 -16.73
N LYS A 35 2.45 -1.46 -17.55
CA LYS A 35 2.73 -2.63 -18.39
C LYS A 35 3.89 -2.37 -19.35
N GLY A 36 3.87 -1.26 -20.08
CA GLY A 36 4.93 -0.89 -21.00
C GLY A 36 6.30 -0.74 -20.32
N ASN A 37 6.34 -0.14 -19.13
CA ASN A 37 7.57 0.01 -18.36
C ASN A 37 8.13 -1.35 -17.89
N ILE A 38 7.26 -2.29 -17.50
CA ILE A 38 7.68 -3.66 -17.13
C ILE A 38 8.26 -4.38 -18.34
N ASP A 39 7.59 -4.31 -19.50
CA ASP A 39 8.04 -4.94 -20.74
C ASP A 39 9.41 -4.37 -21.19
N LEU A 40 9.58 -3.05 -21.15
CA LEU A 40 10.85 -2.36 -21.49
C LEU A 40 12.02 -2.79 -20.58
N ASN A 41 11.75 -3.11 -19.31
CA ASN A 41 12.75 -3.55 -18.34
C ASN A 41 12.94 -5.08 -18.30
N ASN A 42 12.25 -5.82 -19.17
CA ASN A 42 12.33 -7.29 -19.26
C ASN A 42 12.08 -8.03 -17.93
N GLN A 43 11.30 -7.45 -17.02
CA GLN A 43 11.02 -8.05 -15.71
C GLN A 43 10.02 -9.21 -15.85
N LYS A 44 10.40 -10.39 -15.33
CA LYS A 44 9.61 -11.65 -15.43
C LYS A 44 8.95 -12.05 -14.11
N ASN A 45 9.29 -11.39 -13.02
CA ASN A 45 8.85 -11.68 -11.66
C ASN A 45 7.75 -10.73 -11.16
N ILE A 46 7.06 -10.03 -12.08
CA ILE A 46 6.01 -9.06 -11.76
C ILE A 46 4.66 -9.55 -12.31
N GLU A 47 3.67 -9.59 -11.45
CA GLU A 47 2.26 -9.77 -11.78
C GLU A 47 1.50 -8.44 -11.59
N ILE A 48 0.70 -8.03 -12.56
CA ILE A 48 -0.03 -6.76 -12.51
C ILE A 48 -1.53 -6.93 -12.70
N HIS A 49 -2.31 -6.13 -11.97
CA HIS A 49 -3.77 -6.17 -12.01
C HIS A 49 -4.35 -4.77 -12.24
N ASN A 50 -5.23 -4.64 -13.26
CA ASN A 50 -5.94 -3.38 -13.53
C ASN A 50 -7.23 -3.31 -12.70
N LEU A 51 -7.09 -3.03 -11.42
CA LEU A 51 -8.18 -2.87 -10.47
C LEU A 51 -7.71 -2.11 -9.22
N ALA A 52 -8.64 -1.63 -8.41
CA ALA A 52 -8.37 -1.10 -7.08
C ALA A 52 -8.59 -2.18 -6.00
N LEU A 53 -7.74 -2.18 -4.98
CA LEU A 53 -8.00 -2.91 -3.76
C LEU A 53 -9.00 -2.16 -2.89
N SER A 54 -9.91 -2.91 -2.23
CA SER A 54 -10.99 -2.37 -1.41
C SER A 54 -11.42 -3.40 -0.35
N ASN A 55 -12.30 -3.00 0.57
CA ASN A 55 -12.92 -3.91 1.54
C ASN A 55 -14.04 -4.77 0.95
N LYS A 56 -14.42 -4.55 -0.31
CA LYS A 56 -15.48 -5.31 -1.01
C LYS A 56 -15.20 -5.45 -2.50
N ASN A 57 -15.71 -6.53 -3.06
CA ASN A 57 -15.71 -6.77 -4.50
C ASN A 57 -16.81 -5.99 -5.20
N GLY A 58 -16.55 -5.54 -6.43
CA GLY A 58 -17.53 -4.86 -7.24
C GLY A 58 -16.92 -3.82 -8.17
N PHE A 59 -17.56 -2.66 -8.23
CA PHE A 59 -17.14 -1.53 -9.02
C PHE A 59 -17.13 -0.26 -8.19
N SER A 60 -16.27 0.67 -8.57
CA SER A 60 -16.20 2.03 -8.03
C SER A 60 -15.91 3.01 -9.16
N TYR A 61 -15.89 4.30 -8.82
CA TYR A 61 -15.48 5.34 -9.74
C TYR A 61 -14.15 5.93 -9.31
N PHE A 62 -13.27 6.20 -10.25
CA PHE A 62 -11.93 6.69 -10.03
C PHE A 62 -11.75 8.02 -10.74
N SER A 63 -11.03 8.95 -10.15
CA SER A 63 -10.77 10.24 -10.78
C SER A 63 -9.89 10.07 -12.02
N ASP A 64 -10.02 11.01 -12.96
CA ASP A 64 -9.22 11.08 -14.20
C ASP A 64 -8.64 12.49 -14.30
N VAL A 65 -7.72 12.79 -13.37
CA VAL A 65 -7.02 14.08 -13.41
C VAL A 65 -5.70 13.93 -14.14
N VAL A 66 -5.30 14.97 -14.85
CA VAL A 66 -4.06 15.00 -15.65
C VAL A 66 -2.82 14.75 -14.81
N SER A 67 -2.84 15.18 -13.53
CA SER A 67 -1.81 14.84 -12.55
C SER A 67 -2.03 13.43 -12.03
N ASP A 68 -1.39 12.47 -12.62
CA ASP A 68 -1.52 11.04 -12.42
C ASP A 68 -1.26 10.55 -10.98
N GLY A 69 -0.43 11.26 -10.22
CA GLY A 69 -0.11 10.91 -8.83
C GLY A 69 -1.21 11.19 -7.79
N GLN A 70 -2.33 11.82 -8.18
CA GLN A 70 -3.41 12.23 -7.26
C GLN A 70 -4.76 11.58 -7.56
N ASN A 71 -4.78 10.59 -8.43
CA ASN A 71 -6.00 9.88 -8.75
C ASN A 71 -6.46 8.98 -7.60
N LYS A 72 -7.77 9.03 -7.30
CA LYS A 72 -8.36 8.37 -6.13
C LYS A 72 -9.76 7.85 -6.40
N ILE A 73 -10.25 6.97 -5.54
CA ILE A 73 -11.64 6.50 -5.54
C ILE A 73 -12.57 7.65 -5.21
N LEU A 74 -13.65 7.79 -5.99
CA LEU A 74 -14.67 8.83 -5.84
C LEU A 74 -15.90 8.29 -5.12
N LYS A 75 -16.55 9.12 -4.32
CA LYS A 75 -17.87 8.83 -3.72
C LYS A 75 -19.02 9.01 -4.70
N ASN A 76 -18.80 9.73 -5.79
CA ASN A 76 -19.79 9.99 -6.85
C ASN A 76 -19.48 9.18 -8.11
N THR A 77 -20.37 9.27 -9.10
CA THR A 77 -20.29 8.53 -10.36
C THR A 77 -19.60 9.29 -11.50
N HIS A 78 -18.96 10.44 -11.20
CA HIS A 78 -18.33 11.29 -12.20
C HIS A 78 -16.84 10.94 -12.38
N GLY A 79 -16.56 9.74 -12.88
CA GLY A 79 -15.19 9.27 -13.08
C GLY A 79 -15.12 8.02 -13.94
N ILE A 80 -13.95 7.45 -14.04
CA ILE A 80 -13.75 6.18 -14.74
C ILE A 80 -14.29 5.05 -13.86
N LYS A 81 -15.14 4.20 -14.41
CA LYS A 81 -15.61 2.99 -13.74
C LYS A 81 -14.46 1.97 -13.67
N ILE A 82 -14.11 1.55 -12.48
CA ILE A 82 -13.05 0.58 -12.20
C ILE A 82 -13.58 -0.64 -11.45
N VAL A 83 -12.88 -1.76 -11.58
CA VAL A 83 -13.13 -2.96 -10.77
C VAL A 83 -12.51 -2.78 -9.39
N THR A 84 -13.20 -3.24 -8.35
CA THR A 84 -12.65 -3.36 -6.99
C THR A 84 -12.61 -4.80 -6.54
N LYS A 85 -11.54 -5.19 -5.83
CA LYS A 85 -11.40 -6.52 -5.22
C LYS A 85 -10.79 -6.42 -3.83
N ARG A 86 -11.06 -7.41 -3.01
CA ARG A 86 -10.40 -7.58 -1.72
C ARG A 86 -9.01 -8.17 -1.94
N LEU A 87 -8.04 -7.74 -1.14
CA LEU A 87 -6.68 -8.30 -1.18
C LEU A 87 -6.70 -9.80 -0.82
N ASP A 88 -7.58 -10.21 0.09
CA ASP A 88 -7.74 -11.61 0.51
C ASP A 88 -8.17 -12.56 -0.62
N ASP A 89 -8.75 -12.05 -1.72
CA ASP A 89 -9.22 -12.88 -2.83
C ASP A 89 -8.11 -13.29 -3.79
N PHE A 90 -6.89 -12.79 -3.58
CA PHE A 90 -5.72 -13.18 -4.39
C PHE A 90 -4.98 -14.41 -3.85
N ASN A 91 -5.46 -15.00 -2.73
CA ASN A 91 -4.91 -16.22 -2.15
C ASN A 91 -3.38 -16.19 -1.95
N LEU A 92 -2.87 -15.09 -1.41
CA LEU A 92 -1.43 -14.84 -1.24
C LEU A 92 -0.80 -15.61 -0.08
N PHE A 93 -1.49 -16.62 0.45
CA PHE A 93 -1.11 -17.31 1.71
C PHE A 93 -0.02 -18.38 1.54
N GLU A 94 0.35 -18.74 0.33
CA GLU A 94 1.33 -19.80 0.06
C GLU A 94 2.76 -19.40 0.40
N HIS A 95 3.05 -18.10 0.44
CA HIS A 95 4.39 -17.58 0.71
C HIS A 95 4.34 -16.37 1.65
N PRO A 96 5.34 -16.19 2.52
CA PRO A 96 5.41 -15.01 3.36
C PRO A 96 5.57 -13.73 2.52
N ILE A 97 4.81 -12.69 2.85
CA ILE A 97 4.91 -11.39 2.21
C ILE A 97 5.88 -10.53 3.02
N SER A 98 7.01 -10.20 2.43
CA SER A 98 8.06 -9.42 3.09
C SER A 98 7.65 -7.96 3.29
N LEU A 99 6.96 -7.37 2.31
CA LEU A 99 6.55 -5.97 2.34
C LEU A 99 5.23 -5.77 1.60
N LEU A 100 4.30 -5.05 2.20
CA LEU A 100 3.13 -4.49 1.56
C LEU A 100 3.30 -2.95 1.47
N LYS A 101 3.41 -2.39 0.26
CA LYS A 101 3.38 -0.93 0.06
C LYS A 101 1.98 -0.50 -0.31
N ILE A 102 1.44 0.51 0.40
CA ILE A 102 0.12 1.11 0.12
C ILE A 102 0.25 2.63 0.03
N ASP A 103 -0.31 3.16 -1.06
CA ASP A 103 -0.35 4.57 -1.37
C ASP A 103 -1.54 4.74 -2.33
N VAL A 104 -2.69 5.07 -1.76
CA VAL A 104 -4.00 5.02 -2.45
C VAL A 104 -4.84 6.26 -2.15
N GLU A 105 -4.17 7.37 -1.85
CA GLU A 105 -4.76 8.71 -1.73
C GLU A 105 -5.93 8.77 -0.73
N GLY A 106 -5.70 8.19 0.45
CA GLY A 106 -6.64 8.21 1.58
C GLY A 106 -7.56 6.99 1.67
N PHE A 107 -7.41 5.99 0.79
CA PHE A 107 -8.25 4.78 0.81
C PHE A 107 -7.61 3.60 1.57
N GLU A 108 -6.54 3.84 2.33
CA GLU A 108 -5.69 2.83 2.97
C GLU A 108 -6.49 1.91 3.91
N LEU A 109 -7.37 2.46 4.76
CA LEU A 109 -8.15 1.68 5.70
C LEU A 109 -9.02 0.62 5.01
N PHE A 110 -9.62 0.96 3.87
CA PHE A 110 -10.46 0.01 3.12
C PHE A 110 -9.64 -1.09 2.45
N VAL A 111 -8.40 -0.77 2.02
CA VAL A 111 -7.47 -1.79 1.52
C VAL A 111 -7.10 -2.75 2.65
N PHE A 112 -6.77 -2.25 3.83
CA PHE A 112 -6.47 -3.07 5.01
C PHE A 112 -7.65 -3.97 5.40
N GLN A 113 -8.86 -3.42 5.48
CA GLN A 113 -10.08 -4.19 5.77
C GLN A 113 -10.35 -5.30 4.74
N GLY A 114 -9.98 -5.08 3.47
CA GLY A 114 -10.07 -6.10 2.42
C GLY A 114 -8.98 -7.16 2.47
N GLY A 115 -7.99 -7.00 3.34
CA GLY A 115 -6.81 -7.85 3.46
C GLY A 115 -6.60 -8.47 4.83
N GLU A 116 -7.61 -8.56 5.70
CA GLU A 116 -7.45 -9.01 7.09
C GLU A 116 -6.78 -10.38 7.24
N LYS A 117 -7.05 -11.32 6.32
CA LYS A 117 -6.38 -12.64 6.32
C LYS A 117 -4.93 -12.49 5.82
N THR A 118 -4.75 -11.74 4.75
CA THR A 118 -3.42 -11.48 4.16
C THR A 118 -2.53 -10.72 5.14
N LEU A 119 -3.08 -9.77 5.89
CA LEU A 119 -2.34 -9.04 6.91
C LEU A 119 -1.74 -9.95 7.99
N LYS A 120 -2.31 -11.14 8.26
CA LYS A 120 -1.77 -12.07 9.26
C LYS A 120 -0.37 -12.59 8.90
N ILE A 121 -0.04 -12.68 7.62
CA ILE A 121 1.24 -13.20 7.11
C ILE A 121 2.23 -12.11 6.70
N ILE A 122 1.86 -10.83 6.84
CA ILE A 122 2.72 -9.68 6.54
C ILE A 122 3.42 -9.23 7.81
N ASN A 123 4.76 -9.05 7.75
CA ASN A 123 5.52 -8.48 8.84
C ASN A 123 5.66 -6.95 8.74
N CYS A 124 5.79 -6.40 7.53
CA CYS A 124 6.04 -4.98 7.31
C CYS A 124 5.08 -4.39 6.28
N ILE A 125 4.47 -3.26 6.63
CA ILE A 125 3.68 -2.41 5.73
C ILE A 125 4.36 -1.05 5.64
N PHE A 126 4.55 -0.56 4.42
CA PHE A 126 4.94 0.81 4.13
C PHE A 126 3.76 1.55 3.53
N PHE A 127 3.26 2.58 4.19
CA PHE A 127 2.04 3.27 3.74
C PHE A 127 2.13 4.78 3.85
N GLU A 128 1.45 5.47 2.93
CA GLU A 128 1.29 6.91 2.99
C GLU A 128 0.24 7.29 4.04
N CYS A 129 0.55 8.29 4.86
CA CYS A 129 -0.35 8.84 5.87
C CYS A 129 -0.58 10.33 5.61
N VAL A 130 -1.76 10.65 5.07
CA VAL A 130 -2.21 12.01 4.79
C VAL A 130 -3.60 12.21 5.39
N GLU A 131 -3.66 12.62 6.66
CA GLU A 131 -4.91 12.64 7.44
C GLU A 131 -6.02 13.47 6.78
N ARG A 132 -5.68 14.57 6.08
CA ARG A 132 -6.66 15.38 5.35
C ARG A 132 -7.43 14.60 4.30
N LEU A 133 -6.84 13.54 3.71
CA LEU A 133 -7.46 12.70 2.69
C LEU A 133 -8.45 11.70 3.29
N TYR A 134 -8.23 11.26 4.52
CA TYR A 134 -9.10 10.32 5.24
C TYR A 134 -10.50 10.89 5.46
N LYS A 135 -10.61 12.22 5.62
CA LYS A 135 -11.91 12.92 5.75
C LYS A 135 -12.81 12.72 4.54
N ASN A 136 -12.24 12.52 3.34
CA ASN A 136 -13.02 12.21 2.13
C ASN A 136 -13.78 10.89 2.28
N TYR A 137 -13.33 9.99 3.15
CA TYR A 137 -13.86 8.66 3.35
C TYR A 137 -14.44 8.45 4.76
N GLU A 138 -14.64 9.53 5.52
CA GLU A 138 -15.31 9.55 6.83
C GLU A 138 -14.59 8.73 7.91
N TYR A 139 -13.25 8.69 7.86
CA TYR A 139 -12.43 8.13 8.91
C TYR A 139 -11.25 9.05 9.26
N SER A 140 -10.55 8.75 10.32
CA SER A 140 -9.39 9.49 10.84
C SER A 140 -8.16 8.60 10.92
N PHE A 141 -6.99 9.20 11.14
CA PHE A 141 -5.79 8.44 11.48
C PHE A 141 -6.01 7.54 12.70
N SER A 142 -6.81 7.98 13.69
CA SER A 142 -7.16 7.18 14.87
C SER A 142 -7.81 5.84 14.48
N ASN A 143 -8.73 5.83 13.53
CA ASN A 143 -9.38 4.58 13.07
C ASN A 143 -8.40 3.65 12.38
N LEU A 144 -7.52 4.20 11.54
CA LEU A 144 -6.48 3.43 10.86
C LEU A 144 -5.45 2.89 11.86
N PHE A 145 -5.05 3.72 12.84
CA PHE A 145 -4.14 3.33 13.92
C PHE A 145 -4.71 2.15 14.72
N ASP A 146 -5.96 2.26 15.21
CA ASP A 146 -6.61 1.21 15.98
C ASP A 146 -6.70 -0.08 15.18
N PHE A 147 -7.09 -0.02 13.90
CA PHE A 147 -7.16 -1.19 13.03
C PHE A 147 -5.80 -1.90 12.89
N LEU A 148 -4.71 -1.16 12.72
CA LEU A 148 -3.37 -1.74 12.62
C LEU A 148 -2.91 -2.35 13.95
N ILE A 149 -3.18 -1.70 15.08
CA ILE A 149 -2.85 -2.23 16.43
C ILE A 149 -3.64 -3.53 16.70
N GLU A 150 -4.93 -3.57 16.37
CA GLU A 150 -5.78 -4.78 16.50
C GLU A 150 -5.27 -5.94 15.64
N ASN A 151 -4.58 -5.64 14.54
CA ASN A 151 -3.91 -6.62 13.68
C ASN A 151 -2.44 -6.88 14.07
N ASN A 152 -2.04 -6.52 15.32
CA ASN A 152 -0.72 -6.75 15.93
C ASN A 152 0.44 -5.98 15.27
N PHE A 153 0.18 -4.87 14.60
CA PHE A 153 1.23 -3.99 14.11
C PHE A 153 1.57 -2.92 15.13
N LYS A 154 2.85 -2.57 15.24
CA LYS A 154 3.33 -1.32 15.84
C LYS A 154 3.67 -0.34 14.74
N ILE A 155 3.40 0.95 14.94
CA ILE A 155 3.55 1.96 13.90
C ILE A 155 4.78 2.82 14.19
N PHE A 156 5.57 3.11 13.16
CA PHE A 156 6.82 3.83 13.27
C PHE A 156 6.89 4.94 12.22
N LYS A 157 7.44 6.07 12.60
CA LYS A 157 8.06 7.01 11.66
C LYS A 157 9.53 6.63 11.46
N TYR A 158 10.11 7.03 10.35
CA TYR A 158 11.51 6.78 10.05
C TYR A 158 12.18 8.06 9.58
N TYR A 159 13.45 8.15 9.89
CA TYR A 159 14.34 9.20 9.43
C TYR A 159 15.71 8.57 9.16
N GLU A 160 16.20 8.70 7.91
CA GLU A 160 17.39 7.99 7.44
C GLU A 160 17.28 6.49 7.76
N ASN A 161 18.17 5.94 8.58
CA ASN A 161 18.19 4.54 9.02
C ASN A 161 17.69 4.36 10.46
N THR A 162 16.99 5.35 11.01
CA THR A 162 16.40 5.27 12.36
C THR A 162 14.88 5.15 12.27
N ILE A 163 14.30 4.28 13.09
CA ILE A 163 12.85 4.20 13.29
C ILE A 163 12.46 4.57 14.71
N GLN A 164 11.37 5.29 14.86
CA GLN A 164 10.81 5.68 16.15
C GLN A 164 9.35 5.28 16.21
N GLN A 165 8.97 4.52 17.25
CA GLN A 165 7.57 4.16 17.45
C GLN A 165 6.72 5.40 17.70
N ILE A 166 5.54 5.42 17.09
CA ILE A 166 4.53 6.44 17.34
C ILE A 166 3.33 5.83 18.05
N PHE A 167 2.60 6.68 18.74
CA PHE A 167 1.39 6.34 19.48
C PHE A 167 0.21 7.12 18.90
N LYS A 168 -1.00 6.74 19.26
CA LYS A 168 -2.23 7.36 18.77
C LYS A 168 -2.27 8.88 18.99
N SER A 169 -1.66 9.37 20.06
CA SER A 169 -1.55 10.78 20.40
C SER A 169 -0.35 11.49 19.77
N SER A 170 0.48 10.80 19.02
CA SER A 170 1.66 11.40 18.39
C SER A 170 1.26 12.44 17.34
N LYS A 171 1.95 13.57 17.34
CA LYS A 171 1.77 14.58 16.31
C LYS A 171 2.35 14.08 14.99
N LEU A 172 1.53 14.05 13.96
CA LEU A 172 1.93 13.67 12.61
C LEU A 172 2.25 14.90 11.76
N LEU A 173 3.08 14.70 10.76
CA LEU A 173 3.24 15.67 9.67
C LEU A 173 1.99 15.66 8.78
N PRO A 174 1.69 16.75 8.06
CA PRO A 174 0.53 16.83 7.17
C PRO A 174 0.49 15.73 6.09
N SER A 175 1.67 15.28 5.66
CA SER A 175 1.88 14.15 4.75
C SER A 175 3.19 13.49 5.12
N GLN A 176 3.18 12.17 5.30
CA GLN A 176 4.37 11.37 5.57
C GLN A 176 4.12 9.91 5.24
N ASN A 177 5.19 9.18 5.04
CA ASN A 177 5.12 7.72 4.98
C ASN A 177 5.42 7.13 6.37
N LEU A 178 4.74 6.03 6.70
CA LEU A 178 4.90 5.31 7.95
C LEU A 178 5.20 3.83 7.68
N LEU A 179 5.81 3.20 8.67
CA LEU A 179 5.99 1.75 8.72
C LEU A 179 5.05 1.17 9.77
N ALA A 180 4.36 0.09 9.44
CA ALA A 180 3.67 -0.74 10.42
C ALA A 180 4.36 -2.12 10.43
N ILE A 181 4.87 -2.53 11.60
CA ILE A 181 5.75 -3.69 11.77
C ILE A 181 5.20 -4.58 12.89
N LYS A 182 5.14 -5.88 12.66
CA LYS A 182 4.75 -6.87 13.69
C LYS A 182 5.95 -7.35 14.49
N ASP A 183 6.91 -7.94 13.83
CA ASP A 183 8.13 -8.46 14.43
C ASP A 183 9.27 -7.46 14.20
N ILE A 184 9.49 -6.62 15.22
CA ILE A 184 10.52 -5.58 15.15
C ILE A 184 11.92 -6.17 15.13
N ASP A 185 12.13 -7.29 15.83
CA ASP A 185 13.46 -7.92 15.92
C ASP A 185 13.84 -8.55 14.57
N ASP A 186 12.89 -9.21 13.88
CA ASP A 186 13.12 -9.71 12.53
C ASP A 186 13.36 -8.56 11.55
N PHE A 187 12.57 -7.48 11.65
CA PHE A 187 12.74 -6.29 10.80
C PHE A 187 14.13 -5.67 10.96
N LEU A 188 14.62 -5.46 12.19
CA LEU A 188 15.92 -4.87 12.45
C LEU A 188 17.08 -5.79 12.01
N LYS A 189 16.93 -7.11 12.12
CA LYS A 189 17.92 -8.08 11.62
C LYS A 189 18.05 -8.09 10.11
N ARG A 190 16.96 -7.79 9.39
CA ARG A 190 16.89 -7.84 7.93
C ARG A 190 17.14 -6.50 7.25
N THR A 191 17.24 -5.44 8.02
CA THR A 191 17.43 -4.08 7.50
C THR A 191 18.58 -3.39 8.23
N ASN A 192 18.98 -2.24 7.74
CA ASN A 192 20.00 -1.39 8.38
C ASN A 192 19.38 -0.37 9.36
N TYR A 193 18.10 -0.54 9.70
CA TYR A 193 17.42 0.36 10.63
C TYR A 193 17.85 0.07 12.09
N VAL A 194 17.86 1.14 12.89
CA VAL A 194 18.04 1.08 14.35
C VAL A 194 16.83 1.73 15.03
N LEU A 195 16.49 1.24 16.22
CA LEU A 195 15.40 1.81 17.01
C LEU A 195 15.89 3.08 17.70
N ALA A 196 15.17 4.17 17.57
CA ALA A 196 15.44 5.38 18.35
C ALA A 196 15.15 5.14 19.83
N SER A 197 16.05 5.59 20.67
CA SER A 197 15.91 5.59 22.14
C SER A 197 14.81 6.55 22.61
#